data_66f1285d1281141e7d7d10d483632d09
#
_entry.id   66f1285d1281141e7d7d10d483632d09
#
_cell.length_a   1.000
_cell.length_b   1.000
_cell.length_c   1.000
_cell.angle_alpha   90.00
_cell.angle_beta   90.00
_cell.angle_gamma   90.00
#
_symmetry.space_group_name_H-M   'P 1'
#
loop_
_entity.id
_entity.type
_entity.pdbx_description
1 polymer ?
#
loop_
_entity_poly.entity_id
_entity_poly.type
_entity_poly.pdbx_seq_one_letter_code
_entity_poly.pdbx_strand_id
1 'polypeptide(L)'
;MKKVVLAVRLGLALGALGACAVAQAATTITQWTFENDAVAVNNSPAPSTGIGTASSIGMDIYPTPNVGVTTDDVVVGKSSDTGANTVADITNTWRVRGQAGTNGAANGWSSLAPIGTQGAQFAASTAGFSNVTVSFDWYATAQGEANLQLEYTTDGSTWQNAALTLGGGASDAGLTVLNNSSSANTVTGSYVSDNLLLNGSKAGQDWFTDLTATITDPNAANDPNFAIRLVNASTGADDVSTQGTALNNNSGNWRFDNVAISGTPVPLPAAAWLMLSGLGALGGFARKRRAQHA
;
A
#
# COMPACT_ATOMS: atom_id res chain seq x y z
N MET A 1 58.84 -15.13 -58.30
CA MET A 1 58.22 -15.56 -57.05
C MET A 1 57.46 -14.38 -56.45
N LYS A 2 56.12 -14.34 -56.63
CA LYS A 2 55.27 -13.24 -56.13
C LYS A 2 54.70 -13.70 -54.84
N LYS A 3 54.96 -13.00 -53.70
CA LYS A 3 54.34 -13.23 -52.39
C LYS A 3 52.97 -12.57 -52.40
N VAL A 4 51.94 -13.37 -52.31
CA VAL A 4 50.57 -12.91 -52.10
C VAL A 4 50.37 -12.67 -50.58
N VAL A 5 50.19 -11.41 -50.20
CA VAL A 5 49.81 -11.03 -48.80
C VAL A 5 48.29 -11.08 -48.70
N LEU A 6 47.78 -12.06 -48.00
CA LEU A 6 46.36 -12.20 -47.70
C LEU A 6 46.02 -11.30 -46.50
N ALA A 7 45.43 -10.14 -46.75
CA ALA A 7 44.94 -9.26 -45.72
C ALA A 7 43.57 -9.76 -45.29
N VAL A 8 43.47 -10.41 -44.11
CA VAL A 8 42.25 -10.74 -43.46
C VAL A 8 41.67 -9.47 -42.81
N ARG A 9 40.71 -8.84 -43.47
CA ARG A 9 39.90 -7.77 -42.88
C ARG A 9 38.90 -8.42 -41.94
N LEU A 10 39.20 -8.39 -40.63
CA LEU A 10 38.25 -8.73 -39.59
C LEU A 10 37.25 -7.58 -39.47
N GLY A 11 36.13 -7.70 -40.14
CA GLY A 11 35.00 -6.75 -40.01
C GLY A 11 34.37 -6.88 -38.63
N LEU A 12 34.63 -5.91 -37.77
CA LEU A 12 33.95 -5.75 -36.50
C LEU A 12 32.54 -5.22 -36.81
N ALA A 13 31.58 -6.12 -37.00
CA ALA A 13 30.17 -5.76 -37.01
C ALA A 13 29.78 -5.46 -35.56
N LEU A 14 29.91 -4.19 -35.12
CA LEU A 14 29.21 -3.69 -33.96
C LEU A 14 27.71 -3.65 -34.30
N GLY A 15 27.01 -4.75 -34.03
CA GLY A 15 25.59 -4.77 -34.02
C GLY A 15 25.13 -3.85 -32.87
N ALA A 16 24.60 -2.69 -33.22
CA ALA A 16 23.83 -1.87 -32.28
C ALA A 16 22.61 -2.71 -31.87
N LEU A 17 22.75 -3.47 -30.79
CA LEU A 17 21.60 -4.02 -30.06
C LEU A 17 20.89 -2.82 -29.46
N GLY A 18 19.92 -2.28 -30.22
CA GLY A 18 18.96 -1.37 -29.69
C GLY A 18 18.28 -2.08 -28.52
N ALA A 19 18.54 -1.62 -27.30
CA ALA A 19 17.81 -2.05 -26.15
C ALA A 19 16.34 -1.61 -26.35
N CYS A 20 15.53 -2.49 -26.92
CA CYS A 20 14.08 -2.34 -26.82
C CYS A 20 13.75 -2.38 -25.34
N ALA A 21 13.43 -1.23 -24.77
CA ALA A 21 12.79 -1.17 -23.46
C ALA A 21 11.45 -1.91 -23.59
N VAL A 22 11.43 -3.16 -23.18
CA VAL A 22 10.19 -3.90 -23.05
C VAL A 22 9.45 -3.24 -21.89
N ALA A 23 8.29 -2.67 -22.14
CA ALA A 23 7.44 -2.17 -21.07
C ALA A 23 7.10 -3.38 -20.17
N GLN A 24 7.60 -3.36 -18.95
CA GLN A 24 7.26 -4.38 -17.96
C GLN A 24 5.91 -4.01 -17.33
N ALA A 25 5.07 -5.02 -17.17
CA ALA A 25 3.82 -4.85 -16.43
C ALA A 25 4.11 -4.61 -14.94
N ALA A 26 3.24 -3.87 -14.28
CA ALA A 26 3.27 -3.75 -12.84
C ALA A 26 3.08 -5.14 -12.19
N THR A 27 3.81 -5.37 -11.12
CA THR A 27 3.74 -6.60 -10.32
C THR A 27 3.54 -6.24 -8.86
N THR A 28 2.91 -7.11 -8.11
CA THR A 28 2.77 -6.96 -6.67
C THR A 28 4.14 -7.09 -6.01
N ILE A 29 4.52 -6.07 -5.24
CA ILE A 29 5.73 -6.05 -4.40
C ILE A 29 5.42 -6.74 -3.07
N THR A 30 4.33 -6.31 -2.44
CA THR A 30 3.88 -6.86 -1.15
C THR A 30 2.36 -6.75 -1.07
N GLN A 31 1.72 -7.77 -0.52
CA GLN A 31 0.27 -7.82 -0.37
C GLN A 31 -0.11 -8.46 0.97
N TRP A 32 -1.15 -7.94 1.59
CA TRP A 32 -1.82 -8.47 2.76
C TRP A 32 -3.25 -8.84 2.38
N THR A 33 -3.54 -10.13 2.31
CA THR A 33 -4.88 -10.69 2.12
C THR A 33 -5.46 -11.26 3.39
N PHE A 34 -4.64 -11.37 4.44
CA PHE A 34 -4.97 -11.89 5.77
C PHE A 34 -5.45 -13.36 5.81
N GLU A 35 -5.57 -14.02 4.68
CA GLU A 35 -6.10 -15.39 4.55
C GLU A 35 -5.28 -16.45 5.30
N ASN A 36 -3.97 -16.23 5.41
CA ASN A 36 -3.05 -17.15 6.08
C ASN A 36 -2.83 -16.81 7.57
N ASP A 37 -3.43 -15.74 8.05
CA ASP A 37 -3.30 -15.32 9.43
C ASP A 37 -4.27 -16.09 10.33
N ALA A 38 -3.85 -16.38 11.55
CA ALA A 38 -4.74 -16.95 12.54
C ALA A 38 -5.81 -15.93 12.96
N VAL A 39 -7.05 -16.38 13.09
CA VAL A 39 -8.16 -15.58 13.63
C VAL A 39 -7.90 -15.34 15.12
N ALA A 40 -7.26 -14.25 15.43
CA ALA A 40 -6.84 -13.86 16.78
C ALA A 40 -6.50 -12.37 16.83
N VAL A 41 -6.27 -11.85 18.03
CA VAL A 41 -5.65 -10.53 18.22
C VAL A 41 -4.30 -10.52 17.51
N ASN A 42 -4.17 -9.61 16.55
CA ASN A 42 -2.98 -9.47 15.72
C ASN A 42 -2.78 -8.00 15.35
N ASN A 43 -1.87 -7.33 16.03
CA ASN A 43 -1.58 -5.91 15.81
C ASN A 43 -0.60 -5.67 14.66
N SER A 44 -0.02 -6.74 14.11
CA SER A 44 0.98 -6.67 13.05
C SER A 44 0.88 -7.92 12.16
N PRO A 45 -0.20 -8.06 11.37
CA PRO A 45 -0.35 -9.19 10.47
C PRO A 45 0.77 -9.23 9.42
N ALA A 46 1.20 -10.44 9.11
CA ALA A 46 2.23 -10.66 8.12
C ALA A 46 1.68 -10.49 6.69
N PRO A 47 2.49 -10.07 5.71
CA PRO A 47 2.03 -10.06 4.33
C PRO A 47 1.87 -11.50 3.80
N SER A 48 0.85 -11.70 2.96
CA SER A 48 0.60 -12.95 2.25
C SER A 48 1.58 -13.17 1.09
N THR A 49 2.09 -12.07 0.54
CA THR A 49 3.07 -12.04 -0.55
C THR A 49 4.09 -10.95 -0.29
N GLY A 50 5.35 -11.21 -0.61
CA GLY A 50 6.44 -10.23 -0.44
C GLY A 50 6.94 -10.12 0.99
N ILE A 51 7.59 -8.99 1.28
CA ILE A 51 8.15 -8.67 2.61
C ILE A 51 7.69 -7.28 3.02
N GLY A 52 7.11 -7.18 4.21
CA GLY A 52 6.60 -5.91 4.73
C GLY A 52 6.11 -6.05 6.16
N THR A 53 5.62 -4.96 6.71
CA THR A 53 5.02 -4.91 8.04
C THR A 53 3.70 -4.16 7.98
N ALA A 54 2.74 -4.56 8.80
CA ALA A 54 1.52 -3.82 9.06
C ALA A 54 1.46 -3.48 10.55
N SER A 55 0.86 -2.35 10.89
CA SER A 55 0.63 -1.94 12.28
C SER A 55 -0.56 -1.01 12.38
N SER A 56 -1.32 -1.09 13.46
CA SER A 56 -2.32 -0.07 13.79
C SER A 56 -1.65 1.21 14.29
N ILE A 57 -2.35 2.34 14.16
CA ILE A 57 -1.86 3.66 14.53
C ILE A 57 -2.90 4.32 15.44
N GLY A 58 -2.47 4.80 16.60
CA GLY A 58 -3.16 5.78 17.41
C GLY A 58 -4.53 5.40 17.96
N MET A 59 -5.00 4.19 17.76
CA MET A 59 -6.34 3.77 18.18
C MET A 59 -6.52 3.70 19.70
N ASP A 60 -5.42 3.65 20.45
CA ASP A 60 -5.43 3.53 21.92
C ASP A 60 -5.08 4.84 22.63
N ILE A 61 -4.79 5.91 21.90
CA ILE A 61 -4.09 7.07 22.44
C ILE A 61 -5.04 8.20 22.83
N TYR A 62 -6.24 8.26 22.29
CA TYR A 62 -7.15 9.40 22.45
C TYR A 62 -8.46 9.03 23.17
N PRO A 63 -8.97 9.89 24.05
CA PRO A 63 -8.34 11.08 24.62
C PRO A 63 -7.28 10.80 25.70
N THR A 64 -7.19 9.58 26.21
CA THR A 64 -6.20 9.17 27.22
C THR A 64 -5.49 7.91 26.76
N PRO A 65 -4.15 7.84 26.84
CA PRO A 65 -3.43 6.64 26.51
C PRO A 65 -3.91 5.46 27.37
N ASN A 66 -4.35 4.41 26.74
CA ASN A 66 -4.63 3.16 27.43
C ASN A 66 -3.44 2.23 27.15
N VAL A 67 -2.58 2.14 28.15
CA VAL A 67 -1.32 1.43 28.00
C VAL A 67 -1.61 -0.07 27.89
N GLY A 68 -1.49 -0.60 26.69
CA GLY A 68 -1.04 -1.96 26.54
C GLY A 68 -1.94 -2.99 25.88
N VAL A 69 -3.13 -2.68 25.34
CA VAL A 69 -3.89 -3.72 24.61
C VAL A 69 -4.69 -3.11 23.46
N THR A 70 -4.21 -3.25 22.25
CA THR A 70 -5.03 -3.09 21.05
C THR A 70 -5.94 -4.31 20.91
N THR A 71 -7.16 -4.11 20.44
CA THR A 71 -8.07 -5.20 20.05
C THR A 71 -8.10 -5.36 18.54
N ASP A 72 -7.03 -4.94 17.88
CA ASP A 72 -6.86 -5.20 16.45
C ASP A 72 -6.68 -6.69 16.24
N ASP A 73 -7.44 -7.24 15.34
CA ASP A 73 -7.52 -8.68 15.16
C ASP A 73 -7.77 -9.05 13.69
N VAL A 74 -7.34 -10.25 13.34
CA VAL A 74 -7.79 -10.92 12.13
C VAL A 74 -9.09 -11.61 12.44
N VAL A 75 -10.11 -11.33 11.64
CA VAL A 75 -11.48 -11.85 11.82
C VAL A 75 -11.95 -12.58 10.57
N VAL A 76 -12.69 -13.66 10.78
CA VAL A 76 -13.29 -14.47 9.72
C VAL A 76 -14.71 -13.98 9.40
N GLY A 77 -15.21 -14.30 8.20
CA GLY A 77 -16.59 -14.14 7.81
C GLY A 77 -16.98 -12.73 7.37
N LYS A 78 -16.00 -11.90 7.05
CA LYS A 78 -16.22 -10.53 6.57
C LYS A 78 -15.11 -10.05 5.63
N SER A 79 -14.70 -10.90 4.68
CA SER A 79 -13.74 -10.53 3.65
C SER A 79 -14.43 -9.80 2.48
N SER A 80 -13.65 -9.07 1.70
CA SER A 80 -14.09 -8.46 0.44
C SER A 80 -14.19 -9.47 -0.70
N ASP A 81 -13.46 -10.58 -0.62
CA ASP A 81 -13.30 -11.56 -1.71
C ASP A 81 -14.59 -12.29 -2.10
N THR A 82 -15.51 -12.43 -1.18
CA THR A 82 -16.76 -13.18 -1.43
C THR A 82 -17.99 -12.29 -1.59
N GLY A 83 -17.78 -10.98 -1.67
CA GLY A 83 -18.88 -10.01 -1.79
C GLY A 83 -19.80 -10.01 -0.56
N ALA A 84 -19.95 -8.85 0.00
CA ALA A 84 -20.94 -8.47 1.00
C ALA A 84 -21.43 -9.52 2.00
N ASN A 85 -20.80 -9.61 3.15
CA ASN A 85 -21.47 -9.97 4.41
C ASN A 85 -22.23 -11.31 4.48
N THR A 86 -21.89 -12.30 3.70
CA THR A 86 -22.54 -13.60 3.83
C THR A 86 -21.94 -14.41 4.98
N VAL A 87 -22.80 -15.04 5.76
CA VAL A 87 -22.41 -15.90 6.89
C VAL A 87 -21.54 -17.10 6.47
N ALA A 88 -21.45 -17.35 5.19
CA ALA A 88 -20.67 -18.44 4.59
C ALA A 88 -19.24 -18.03 4.18
N ASP A 89 -18.87 -16.77 4.39
CA ASP A 89 -17.54 -16.27 4.12
C ASP A 89 -16.55 -16.83 5.14
N ILE A 90 -15.60 -17.61 4.67
CA ILE A 90 -14.55 -18.23 5.49
C ILE A 90 -13.22 -17.50 5.37
N THR A 91 -13.15 -16.46 4.54
CA THR A 91 -11.95 -15.67 4.31
C THR A 91 -11.74 -14.64 5.42
N ASN A 92 -10.52 -14.19 5.58
CA ASN A 92 -10.10 -13.36 6.70
C ASN A 92 -9.96 -11.89 6.28
N THR A 93 -10.05 -11.01 7.25
CA THR A 93 -9.79 -9.58 7.09
C THR A 93 -9.15 -9.01 8.35
N TRP A 94 -8.41 -7.94 8.24
CA TRP A 94 -7.81 -7.28 9.39
C TRP A 94 -8.71 -6.14 9.89
N ARG A 95 -9.13 -6.27 11.15
CA ARG A 95 -9.94 -5.29 11.84
C ARG A 95 -9.08 -4.42 12.74
N VAL A 96 -9.16 -3.11 12.52
CA VAL A 96 -8.48 -2.07 13.31
C VAL A 96 -9.52 -1.29 14.10
N ARG A 97 -9.38 -1.28 15.43
CA ARG A 97 -10.39 -0.63 16.27
C ARG A 97 -9.85 -0.28 17.64
N GLY A 98 -9.28 0.22 18.26
CA GLY A 98 -8.90 0.44 19.65
C GLY A 98 -9.64 -0.44 20.69
N GLN A 99 -9.16 -0.45 21.88
CA GLN A 99 -9.69 -1.25 22.98
C GLN A 99 -11.03 -0.73 23.48
N ALA A 100 -11.95 -1.63 23.77
CA ALA A 100 -13.15 -1.33 24.57
C ALA A 100 -12.74 -0.89 25.99
N GLY A 101 -12.86 0.40 26.28
CA GLY A 101 -12.51 0.93 27.59
C GLY A 101 -13.40 0.37 28.70
N THR A 102 -12.80 0.02 29.83
CA THR A 102 -13.51 -0.46 31.03
C THR A 102 -14.26 0.66 31.76
N ASN A 103 -14.02 1.93 31.43
CA ASN A 103 -14.54 3.09 32.16
C ASN A 103 -15.22 4.15 31.27
N GLY A 104 -15.77 3.78 30.13
CA GLY A 104 -16.42 4.76 29.24
C GLY A 104 -15.47 5.75 28.58
N ALA A 105 -14.16 5.62 28.79
CA ALA A 105 -13.18 6.33 28.04
C ALA A 105 -13.12 5.73 26.61
N ALA A 106 -13.29 6.56 25.62
CA ALA A 106 -13.22 6.15 24.23
C ALA A 106 -11.78 5.79 23.85
N ASN A 107 -11.46 4.52 23.92
CA ASN A 107 -10.27 3.97 23.33
C ASN A 107 -10.66 3.43 21.96
N GLY A 108 -10.38 4.15 20.93
CA GLY A 108 -10.83 3.86 19.59
C GLY A 108 -10.86 5.16 18.80
N TRP A 109 -11.87 5.34 18.01
CA TRP A 109 -12.04 6.57 17.26
C TRP A 109 -12.33 7.76 18.17
N SER A 110 -11.63 8.86 17.95
CA SER A 110 -11.79 10.08 18.73
C SER A 110 -11.73 11.32 17.86
N SER A 111 -12.75 12.17 17.98
CA SER A 111 -12.78 13.49 17.34
C SER A 111 -11.66 14.44 17.83
N LEU A 112 -10.98 14.10 18.91
CA LEU A 112 -9.82 14.86 19.39
C LEU A 112 -8.51 14.42 18.74
N ALA A 113 -8.51 13.32 18.00
CA ALA A 113 -7.33 12.85 17.29
C ALA A 113 -6.97 13.82 16.16
N PRO A 114 -5.72 14.24 16.05
CA PRO A 114 -5.27 14.96 14.87
C PRO A 114 -5.45 14.13 13.60
N ILE A 115 -5.63 14.81 12.47
CA ILE A 115 -5.67 14.17 11.16
C ILE A 115 -4.40 13.35 10.94
N GLY A 116 -4.53 12.15 10.35
CA GLY A 116 -3.41 11.27 10.04
C GLY A 116 -2.89 10.45 11.23
N THR A 117 -3.57 10.44 12.38
CA THR A 117 -3.05 9.81 13.60
C THR A 117 -3.80 8.57 14.06
N GLN A 118 -4.93 8.22 13.45
CA GLN A 118 -5.68 7.01 13.76
C GLN A 118 -5.94 6.18 12.50
N GLY A 119 -5.65 4.89 12.53
CA GLY A 119 -5.84 3.97 11.40
C GLY A 119 -4.82 2.85 11.32
N ALA A 120 -4.27 2.60 10.13
CA ALA A 120 -3.33 1.53 9.85
C ALA A 120 -2.16 2.00 8.99
N GLN A 121 -0.99 1.37 9.17
CA GLN A 121 0.22 1.59 8.38
C GLN A 121 0.69 0.27 7.78
N PHE A 122 1.17 0.33 6.54
CA PHE A 122 1.77 -0.78 5.82
C PHE A 122 3.10 -0.32 5.22
N ALA A 123 4.18 -1.03 5.51
CA ALA A 123 5.51 -0.68 5.03
C ALA A 123 6.10 -1.81 4.19
N ALA A 124 6.64 -1.47 3.04
CA ALA A 124 7.33 -2.40 2.16
C ALA A 124 8.37 -1.66 1.31
N SER A 125 9.54 -2.25 1.15
CA SER A 125 10.58 -1.69 0.27
C SER A 125 10.14 -1.77 -1.19
N THR A 126 10.25 -0.66 -1.91
CA THR A 126 10.08 -0.60 -3.36
C THR A 126 11.39 -0.72 -4.13
N ALA A 127 12.47 -1.18 -3.46
CA ALA A 127 13.78 -1.37 -4.09
C ALA A 127 13.70 -2.26 -5.33
N GLY A 128 14.19 -1.77 -6.46
CA GLY A 128 14.10 -2.44 -7.76
C GLY A 128 12.80 -2.21 -8.52
N PHE A 129 11.92 -1.33 -8.03
CA PHE A 129 10.64 -1.00 -8.67
C PHE A 129 10.50 0.51 -8.90
N SER A 130 9.69 0.86 -9.90
CA SER A 130 9.23 2.21 -10.22
C SER A 130 7.72 2.21 -10.43
N ASN A 131 7.11 3.39 -10.66
CA ASN A 131 5.67 3.53 -10.87
C ASN A 131 4.86 2.83 -9.78
N VAL A 132 5.11 3.22 -8.54
CA VAL A 132 4.47 2.61 -7.37
C VAL A 132 2.98 2.91 -7.36
N THR A 133 2.19 1.87 -7.17
CA THR A 133 0.73 1.96 -7.01
C THR A 133 0.33 1.22 -5.75
N VAL A 134 -0.75 1.70 -5.13
CA VAL A 134 -1.37 1.11 -3.96
C VAL A 134 -2.78 0.71 -4.31
N SER A 135 -3.24 -0.43 -3.84
CA SER A 135 -4.65 -0.81 -3.87
C SER A 135 -5.06 -1.41 -2.54
N PHE A 136 -6.32 -1.28 -2.18
CA PHE A 136 -6.86 -1.84 -0.95
C PHE A 136 -8.39 -1.91 -1.01
N ASP A 137 -8.94 -2.77 -0.18
CA ASP A 137 -10.36 -2.85 0.11
C ASP A 137 -10.60 -2.36 1.52
N TRP A 138 -11.68 -1.59 1.70
CA TRP A 138 -11.99 -0.92 2.95
C TRP A 138 -13.45 -1.12 3.35
N TYR A 139 -13.64 -1.35 4.63
CA TYR A 139 -14.94 -1.46 5.27
C TYR A 139 -14.92 -0.62 6.56
N ALA A 140 -15.93 0.20 6.76
CA ALA A 140 -16.13 0.93 7.99
C ALA A 140 -17.48 0.55 8.62
N THR A 141 -17.48 0.22 9.90
CA THR A 141 -18.72 -0.05 10.62
C THR A 141 -19.53 1.23 10.84
N ALA A 142 -20.79 1.07 11.24
CA ALA A 142 -21.69 2.19 11.48
C ALA A 142 -21.15 3.24 12.48
N GLN A 143 -20.30 2.84 13.41
CA GLN A 143 -19.65 3.72 14.38
C GLN A 143 -18.16 3.97 14.06
N GLY A 144 -17.65 3.48 12.94
CA GLY A 144 -16.31 3.75 12.47
C GLY A 144 -16.21 5.15 11.86
N GLU A 145 -14.99 5.67 11.85
CA GLU A 145 -14.64 6.92 11.16
C GLU A 145 -15.10 6.88 9.70
N ALA A 146 -15.77 7.96 9.25
CA ALA A 146 -16.30 8.07 7.90
C ALA A 146 -15.29 8.62 6.89
N ASN A 147 -14.21 9.21 7.35
CA ASN A 147 -13.29 9.98 6.53
C ASN A 147 -11.90 9.32 6.52
N LEU A 148 -11.55 8.73 5.40
CA LEU A 148 -10.28 8.05 5.20
C LEU A 148 -9.41 8.82 4.21
N GLN A 149 -8.12 8.96 4.50
CA GLN A 149 -7.10 9.38 3.56
C GLN A 149 -6.00 8.32 3.45
N LEU A 150 -5.33 8.32 2.31
CA LEU A 150 -4.09 7.60 2.10
C LEU A 150 -2.93 8.59 2.17
N GLU A 151 -1.97 8.29 3.01
CA GLU A 151 -0.67 8.96 3.06
C GLU A 151 0.44 7.99 2.68
N TYR A 152 1.54 8.53 2.16
CA TYR A 152 2.76 7.77 1.92
C TYR A 152 3.98 8.51 2.45
N THR A 153 5.04 7.76 2.67
CA THR A 153 6.36 8.29 3.03
C THR A 153 7.46 7.63 2.21
N THR A 154 8.52 8.38 1.94
CA THR A 154 9.74 7.89 1.29
C THR A 154 10.97 8.02 2.20
N ASP A 155 10.81 8.56 3.40
CA ASP A 155 11.87 8.75 4.39
C ASP A 155 11.55 8.10 5.75
N GLY A 156 10.37 7.50 5.88
CA GLY A 156 9.87 6.88 7.10
C GLY A 156 9.37 7.87 8.17
N SER A 157 9.39 9.17 7.88
CA SER A 157 9.08 10.23 8.86
C SER A 157 8.13 11.31 8.36
N THR A 158 8.29 11.74 7.12
CA THR A 158 7.46 12.77 6.48
C THR A 158 6.35 12.12 5.68
N TRP A 159 5.09 12.45 6.00
CA TRP A 159 3.92 11.87 5.36
C TRP A 159 3.30 12.86 4.39
N GLN A 160 2.91 12.37 3.23
CA GLN A 160 2.29 13.13 2.15
C GLN A 160 1.02 12.42 1.71
N ASN A 161 -0.02 13.20 1.37
CA ASN A 161 -1.25 12.64 0.84
C ASN A 161 -1.05 12.09 -0.57
N ALA A 162 -1.72 10.98 -0.86
CA ALA A 162 -1.87 10.44 -2.19
C ALA A 162 -3.34 10.53 -2.64
N ALA A 163 -3.53 10.93 -3.89
CA ALA A 163 -4.85 10.99 -4.49
C ALA A 163 -5.46 9.60 -4.62
N LEU A 164 -6.68 9.46 -4.10
CA LEU A 164 -7.44 8.21 -4.15
C LEU A 164 -8.33 8.18 -5.39
N THR A 165 -8.47 7.00 -5.94
CA THR A 165 -9.37 6.68 -7.06
C THR A 165 -10.29 5.54 -6.63
N LEU A 166 -11.58 5.70 -6.90
CA LEU A 166 -12.59 4.66 -6.64
C LEU A 166 -12.48 3.55 -7.69
N GLY A 167 -12.77 2.32 -7.28
CA GLY A 167 -12.80 1.16 -8.18
C GLY A 167 -13.89 1.20 -9.25
N GLY A 168 -14.90 2.05 -9.05
CA GLY A 168 -15.97 2.27 -10.02
C GLY A 168 -17.08 1.22 -10.00
N GLY A 169 -17.09 0.35 -9.00
CA GLY A 169 -18.12 -0.67 -8.80
C GLY A 169 -19.34 -0.19 -8.03
N ALA A 170 -20.36 -1.02 -7.93
CA ALA A 170 -21.54 -0.77 -7.10
C ALA A 170 -21.17 -0.65 -5.59
N SER A 171 -20.05 -1.23 -5.19
CA SER A 171 -19.46 -1.08 -3.86
C SER A 171 -19.13 0.36 -3.50
N ASP A 172 -18.79 1.19 -4.49
CA ASP A 172 -18.42 2.60 -4.27
C ASP A 172 -19.62 3.52 -4.08
N ALA A 173 -20.83 3.02 -4.20
CA ALA A 173 -22.02 3.80 -3.94
C ALA A 173 -22.04 4.28 -2.49
N GLY A 174 -22.03 5.60 -2.29
CA GLY A 174 -21.92 6.21 -0.95
C GLY A 174 -20.52 6.69 -0.58
N LEU A 175 -19.51 6.49 -1.43
CA LEU A 175 -18.22 7.14 -1.30
C LEU A 175 -18.16 8.41 -2.14
N THR A 176 -17.42 9.37 -1.67
CA THR A 176 -17.07 10.60 -2.40
C THR A 176 -15.58 10.86 -2.20
N VAL A 177 -14.87 11.09 -3.29
CA VAL A 177 -13.49 11.60 -3.22
C VAL A 177 -13.57 13.12 -3.14
N LEU A 178 -13.08 13.68 -2.07
CA LEU A 178 -12.88 15.11 -1.94
C LEU A 178 -11.56 15.51 -2.60
N ASN A 179 -11.61 16.56 -3.37
CA ASN A 179 -10.42 17.17 -3.95
C ASN A 179 -10.33 18.65 -3.55
N ASN A 180 -9.16 19.24 -3.76
CA ASN A 180 -8.87 20.64 -3.41
C ASN A 180 -9.86 21.67 -3.98
N SER A 181 -10.63 21.33 -4.99
CA SER A 181 -11.60 22.20 -5.64
C SER A 181 -13.02 22.05 -5.10
N SER A 182 -13.23 21.09 -4.20
CA SER A 182 -14.57 20.84 -3.65
C SER A 182 -14.87 21.84 -2.53
N SER A 183 -16.02 22.48 -2.62
CA SER A 183 -16.50 23.39 -1.59
C SER A 183 -16.82 22.71 -0.24
N ALA A 184 -16.75 21.40 -0.16
CA ALA A 184 -16.84 20.66 1.10
C ALA A 184 -15.68 20.98 2.04
N ASN A 185 -14.56 21.46 1.51
CA ASN A 185 -13.45 22.00 2.32
C ASN A 185 -13.78 23.32 3.04
N THR A 186 -14.99 23.84 2.89
CA THR A 186 -15.40 25.07 3.61
C THR A 186 -15.92 24.82 5.01
N VAL A 187 -16.08 23.60 5.41
CA VAL A 187 -16.40 23.27 6.80
C VAL A 187 -15.10 23.34 7.59
N THR A 188 -14.94 24.39 8.31
CA THR A 188 -13.90 24.68 9.31
C THR A 188 -12.72 23.71 9.41
N GLY A 189 -11.96 23.57 8.32
CA GLY A 189 -10.56 23.16 8.36
C GLY A 189 -10.26 21.70 8.69
N SER A 190 -11.22 20.82 8.63
CA SER A 190 -11.08 19.47 9.18
C SER A 190 -10.91 18.36 8.16
N TYR A 191 -10.99 18.66 6.87
CA TYR A 191 -10.78 17.69 5.81
C TYR A 191 -9.47 17.96 5.06
N VAL A 192 -8.81 16.89 4.71
CA VAL A 192 -7.65 16.93 3.82
C VAL A 192 -8.13 16.66 2.39
N SER A 193 -7.46 17.24 1.40
CA SER A 193 -7.74 16.92 -0.01
C SER A 193 -7.46 15.45 -0.32
N ASP A 194 -8.16 14.90 -1.30
CA ASP A 194 -7.99 13.54 -1.80
C ASP A 194 -8.38 12.42 -0.81
N ASN A 195 -9.18 12.72 0.19
CA ASN A 195 -9.73 11.74 1.12
C ASN A 195 -11.05 11.13 0.62
N LEU A 196 -11.33 9.94 1.08
CA LEU A 196 -12.61 9.28 0.89
C LEU A 196 -13.56 9.65 2.02
N LEU A 197 -14.81 9.94 1.67
CA LEU A 197 -15.87 10.18 2.62
C LEU A 197 -17.00 9.18 2.40
N LEU A 198 -17.47 8.57 3.46
CA LEU A 198 -18.73 7.86 3.43
C LEU A 198 -19.87 8.87 3.45
N ASN A 199 -20.73 8.77 2.46
CA ASN A 199 -21.99 9.49 2.46
C ASN A 199 -22.86 8.95 3.61
N GLY A 200 -23.46 9.83 4.42
CA GLY A 200 -24.25 9.48 5.60
C GLY A 200 -25.49 8.62 5.32
N SER A 201 -25.83 8.34 4.05
CA SER A 201 -26.89 7.40 3.67
C SER A 201 -26.44 5.93 3.65
N LYS A 202 -25.14 5.67 3.70
CA LYS A 202 -24.60 4.31 3.85
C LYS A 202 -24.21 4.10 5.30
N ALA A 203 -24.89 3.22 5.95
CA ALA A 203 -24.67 2.87 7.36
C ALA A 203 -23.43 1.96 7.55
N GLY A 204 -22.36 2.17 6.80
CA GLY A 204 -21.07 1.51 6.97
C GLY A 204 -21.14 -0.01 7.11
N GLN A 205 -21.71 -0.70 6.15
CA GLN A 205 -21.90 -2.15 6.22
C GLN A 205 -21.43 -2.91 4.98
N ASP A 206 -20.96 -2.18 3.98
CA ASP A 206 -20.49 -2.76 2.74
C ASP A 206 -18.99 -2.56 2.58
N TRP A 207 -18.35 -3.46 1.86
CA TRP A 207 -17.00 -3.31 1.40
C TRP A 207 -16.94 -2.32 0.23
N PHE A 208 -15.88 -1.52 0.23
CA PHE A 208 -15.48 -0.67 -0.88
C PHE A 208 -14.21 -1.28 -1.44
N THR A 209 -14.29 -1.81 -2.64
CA THR A 209 -13.23 -2.62 -3.24
C THR A 209 -12.48 -1.87 -4.33
N ASP A 210 -11.25 -2.32 -4.59
CA ASP A 210 -10.40 -1.75 -5.64
C ASP A 210 -10.13 -0.24 -5.51
N LEU A 211 -10.06 0.25 -4.27
CA LEU A 211 -9.61 1.61 -4.00
C LEU A 211 -8.13 1.71 -4.33
N THR A 212 -7.74 2.70 -5.14
CA THR A 212 -6.37 2.78 -5.67
C THR A 212 -5.76 4.15 -5.51
N ALA A 213 -4.42 4.20 -5.47
CA ALA A 213 -3.64 5.41 -5.62
C ALA A 213 -2.39 5.15 -6.45
N THR A 214 -2.03 6.11 -7.31
CA THR A 214 -0.74 6.11 -8.00
C THR A 214 0.17 7.11 -7.29
N ILE A 215 1.31 6.64 -6.82
CA ILE A 215 2.29 7.50 -6.15
C ILE A 215 3.16 8.16 -7.21
N THR A 216 2.96 9.45 -7.41
CA THR A 216 3.65 10.24 -8.45
C THR A 216 5.00 10.79 -8.00
N ASP A 217 5.34 10.69 -6.72
CA ASP A 217 6.64 11.10 -6.19
C ASP A 217 7.74 10.18 -6.74
N PRO A 218 8.74 10.71 -7.47
CA PRO A 218 9.83 9.90 -8.00
C PRO A 218 10.69 9.24 -6.89
N ASN A 219 10.68 9.77 -5.67
CA ASN A 219 11.41 9.20 -4.55
C ASN A 219 10.76 7.90 -4.04
N ALA A 220 9.49 7.64 -4.36
CA ALA A 220 8.86 6.37 -4.06
C ALA A 220 9.41 5.20 -4.90
N ALA A 221 10.11 5.50 -5.99
CA ALA A 221 10.77 4.50 -6.81
C ALA A 221 12.09 4.05 -6.17
N ASN A 222 12.33 2.74 -6.15
CA ASN A 222 13.58 2.15 -5.62
C ASN A 222 13.90 2.59 -4.18
N ASP A 223 12.87 2.72 -3.36
CA ASP A 223 12.96 3.22 -2.00
C ASP A 223 12.89 2.06 -0.98
N PRO A 224 13.91 1.91 -0.11
CA PRO A 224 13.89 0.88 0.93
C PRO A 224 12.97 1.22 2.13
N ASN A 225 12.54 2.46 2.28
CA ASN A 225 11.79 2.96 3.44
C ASN A 225 10.32 3.29 3.12
N PHE A 226 9.85 2.90 1.94
CA PHE A 226 8.49 3.21 1.51
C PHE A 226 7.45 2.62 2.46
N ALA A 227 6.48 3.45 2.82
CA ALA A 227 5.32 3.02 3.58
C ALA A 227 4.08 3.84 3.20
N ILE A 228 2.92 3.27 3.48
CA ILE A 228 1.63 3.94 3.37
C ILE A 228 0.89 3.92 4.69
N ARG A 229 -0.02 4.89 4.87
CA ARG A 229 -1.00 4.94 5.94
C ARG A 229 -2.40 5.11 5.38
N LEU A 230 -3.33 4.37 5.95
CA LEU A 230 -4.77 4.52 5.76
C LEU A 230 -5.31 5.06 7.08
N VAL A 231 -5.59 6.36 7.13
CA VAL A 231 -5.78 7.08 8.39
C VAL A 231 -6.95 8.04 8.33
N ASN A 232 -7.38 8.53 9.51
CA ASN A 232 -8.44 9.52 9.65
C ASN A 232 -8.10 10.80 8.89
N ALA A 233 -9.07 11.31 8.16
CA ALA A 233 -8.94 12.51 7.33
C ALA A 233 -9.64 13.73 7.89
N SER A 234 -10.27 13.62 9.05
CA SER A 234 -10.97 14.70 9.73
C SER A 234 -10.64 14.77 11.21
N THR A 235 -11.03 15.86 11.87
CA THR A 235 -10.89 16.10 13.31
C THR A 235 -11.97 17.08 13.79
N GLY A 236 -12.23 17.11 15.08
CA GLY A 236 -13.20 18.04 15.66
C GLY A 236 -14.65 17.70 15.32
N ALA A 237 -15.41 18.70 14.94
CA ALA A 237 -16.84 18.55 14.62
C ALA A 237 -17.11 17.79 13.30
N ASP A 238 -16.12 17.77 12.40
CA ASP A 238 -16.21 17.08 11.11
C ASP A 238 -15.77 15.61 11.20
N ASP A 239 -15.26 15.22 12.36
CA ASP A 239 -14.89 13.85 12.63
C ASP A 239 -16.11 13.06 13.08
N VAL A 240 -16.78 12.48 12.11
CA VAL A 240 -18.07 11.79 12.28
C VAL A 240 -17.96 10.31 11.91
N SER A 241 -18.82 9.53 12.54
CA SER A 241 -19.02 8.13 12.15
C SER A 241 -19.71 8.02 10.78
N THR A 242 -19.71 6.84 10.19
CA THR A 242 -20.43 6.57 8.94
C THR A 242 -21.95 6.83 9.05
N GLN A 243 -22.48 6.97 10.26
CA GLN A 243 -23.86 7.39 10.52
C GLN A 243 -24.01 8.90 10.71
N GLY A 244 -22.94 9.68 10.58
CA GLY A 244 -22.98 11.12 10.76
C GLY A 244 -23.08 11.58 12.23
N THR A 245 -22.77 10.70 13.19
CA THR A 245 -22.73 11.05 14.61
C THR A 245 -21.31 11.37 15.04
N ALA A 246 -21.16 12.23 16.04
CA ALA A 246 -19.87 12.60 16.60
C ALA A 246 -19.06 11.36 17.01
N LEU A 247 -17.80 11.36 16.67
CA LEU A 247 -16.91 10.23 16.85
C LEU A 247 -16.24 10.30 18.22
N ASN A 248 -16.65 9.47 19.13
CA ASN A 248 -15.98 9.20 20.41
C ASN A 248 -16.46 7.84 20.91
N ASN A 249 -15.92 6.77 20.33
CA ASN A 249 -16.43 5.46 20.68
C ASN A 249 -15.34 4.37 20.54
N ASN A 250 -15.59 3.27 21.23
CA ASN A 250 -14.75 2.08 21.25
C ASN A 250 -15.33 0.90 20.45
N SER A 251 -16.42 1.09 19.74
CA SER A 251 -17.11 0.01 19.00
C SER A 251 -16.94 0.13 17.50
N GLY A 252 -16.69 1.32 16.98
CA GLY A 252 -16.40 1.54 15.57
C GLY A 252 -15.09 0.90 15.17
N ASN A 253 -15.05 0.33 13.98
CA ASN A 253 -13.81 -0.20 13.41
C ASN A 253 -13.75 0.00 11.92
N TRP A 254 -12.53 0.00 11.41
CA TRP A 254 -12.21 -0.24 10.02
C TRP A 254 -11.78 -1.68 9.83
N ARG A 255 -11.97 -2.16 8.61
CA ARG A 255 -11.42 -3.42 8.16
C ARG A 255 -10.71 -3.19 6.85
N PHE A 256 -9.62 -3.90 6.70
CA PHE A 256 -8.82 -3.88 5.49
C PHE A 256 -8.72 -5.28 4.93
N ASP A 257 -8.70 -5.33 3.60
CA ASP A 257 -8.44 -6.53 2.85
C ASP A 257 -7.70 -6.18 1.56
N ASN A 258 -7.04 -7.15 0.95
CA ASN A 258 -6.35 -6.99 -0.34
C ASN A 258 -5.43 -5.77 -0.43
N VAL A 259 -4.82 -5.36 0.71
CA VAL A 259 -3.90 -4.23 0.69
C VAL A 259 -2.64 -4.62 -0.06
N ALA A 260 -2.36 -3.93 -1.17
CA ALA A 260 -1.22 -4.24 -2.02
C ALA A 260 -0.41 -2.99 -2.36
N ILE A 261 0.90 -3.16 -2.34
CA ILE A 261 1.87 -2.22 -2.91
C ILE A 261 2.46 -2.90 -4.13
N SER A 262 2.32 -2.26 -5.29
CA SER A 262 2.72 -2.78 -6.58
C SER A 262 3.65 -1.79 -7.29
N GLY A 263 4.41 -2.26 -8.26
CA GLY A 263 5.29 -1.41 -9.05
C GLY A 263 5.77 -2.08 -10.32
N THR A 264 6.36 -1.30 -11.20
CA THR A 264 7.00 -1.80 -12.42
C THR A 264 8.45 -2.15 -12.10
N PRO A 265 8.91 -3.40 -12.29
CA PRO A 265 10.31 -3.75 -12.08
C PRO A 265 11.24 -2.87 -12.91
N VAL A 266 12.30 -2.37 -12.31
CA VAL A 266 13.33 -1.59 -13.02
C VAL A 266 14.29 -2.55 -13.70
N PRO A 267 14.42 -2.52 -15.05
CA PRO A 267 15.35 -3.37 -15.75
C PRO A 267 16.79 -3.15 -15.27
N LEU A 268 17.54 -4.22 -15.08
CA LEU A 268 18.96 -4.10 -14.79
C LEU A 268 19.66 -3.34 -15.93
N PRO A 269 20.56 -2.39 -15.61
CA PRO A 269 21.30 -1.67 -16.64
C PRO A 269 21.97 -2.63 -17.63
N ALA A 270 21.88 -2.34 -18.92
CA ALA A 270 22.52 -3.17 -19.95
C ALA A 270 24.03 -3.38 -19.70
N ALA A 271 24.66 -2.44 -18.98
CA ALA A 271 26.04 -2.55 -18.52
C ALA A 271 26.29 -3.78 -17.62
N ALA A 272 25.32 -4.21 -16.81
CA ALA A 272 25.43 -5.42 -15.99
C ALA A 272 25.53 -6.69 -16.86
N TRP A 273 24.73 -6.77 -17.91
CA TRP A 273 24.74 -7.86 -18.87
C TRP A 273 26.03 -7.87 -19.69
N LEU A 274 26.51 -6.68 -20.07
CA LEU A 274 27.80 -6.52 -20.78
C LEU A 274 28.98 -6.93 -19.88
N MET A 275 28.95 -6.60 -18.60
CA MET A 275 29.98 -7.00 -17.65
C MET A 275 29.99 -8.52 -17.44
N LEU A 276 28.84 -9.13 -17.27
CA LEU A 276 28.71 -10.60 -17.13
C LEU A 276 29.18 -11.32 -18.39
N SER A 277 28.80 -10.85 -19.57
CA SER A 277 29.23 -11.43 -20.84
C SER A 277 30.73 -11.22 -21.08
N GLY A 278 31.29 -10.05 -20.71
CA GLY A 278 32.71 -9.75 -20.77
C GLY A 278 33.56 -10.66 -19.87
N LEU A 279 33.12 -10.86 -18.63
CA LEU A 279 33.76 -11.80 -17.68
C LEU A 279 33.65 -13.24 -18.15
N GLY A 280 32.54 -13.66 -18.73
CA GLY A 280 32.35 -14.99 -19.31
C GLY A 280 33.32 -15.22 -20.50
N ALA A 281 33.46 -14.24 -21.37
CA ALA A 281 34.41 -14.29 -22.51
C ALA A 281 35.86 -14.39 -22.01
N LEU A 282 36.26 -13.57 -21.03
CA LEU A 282 37.62 -13.61 -20.46
C LEU A 282 37.93 -14.96 -19.80
N GLY A 283 36.97 -15.54 -19.06
CA GLY A 283 37.09 -16.87 -18.48
C GLY A 283 37.24 -17.97 -19.51
N GLY A 284 36.52 -17.88 -20.64
CA GLY A 284 36.64 -18.78 -21.79
C GLY A 284 38.00 -18.73 -22.46
N PHE A 285 38.54 -17.52 -22.66
CA PHE A 285 39.89 -17.34 -23.22
C PHE A 285 40.98 -17.85 -22.28
N ALA A 286 40.86 -17.64 -20.99
CA ALA A 286 41.82 -18.14 -20.01
C ALA A 286 41.87 -19.68 -19.99
N ARG A 287 40.74 -20.33 -20.11
CA ARG A 287 40.64 -21.80 -20.16
C ARG A 287 41.24 -22.38 -21.44
N LYS A 288 41.03 -21.71 -22.60
CA LYS A 288 41.58 -22.13 -23.89
C LYS A 288 43.11 -22.03 -23.91
N ARG A 289 43.70 -20.99 -23.29
CA ARG A 289 45.17 -20.85 -23.19
C ARG A 289 45.79 -21.96 -22.32
N ARG A 290 45.17 -22.36 -21.23
CA ARG A 290 45.66 -23.46 -20.39
C ARG A 290 45.66 -24.81 -21.11
N ALA A 291 44.65 -25.06 -21.95
CA ALA A 291 44.53 -26.31 -22.71
C ALA A 291 45.53 -26.40 -23.88
N GLN A 292 46.20 -25.31 -24.27
CA GLN A 292 47.23 -25.31 -25.33
C GLN A 292 48.65 -25.47 -24.78
N HIS A 293 48.82 -25.45 -23.46
CA HIS A 293 50.10 -25.61 -22.78
C HIS A 293 50.21 -26.87 -21.94
N ALA A 294 49.17 -27.73 -21.98
CA ALA A 294 49.17 -29.08 -21.44
C ALA A 294 49.26 -30.11 -22.56
#